data_689a5a2ca25a501d00f79a169f1fbd26
#
_entry.id   689a5a2ca25a501d00f79a169f1fbd26
#
_cell.length_a   1.000
_cell.length_b   1.000
_cell.length_c   1.000
_cell.angle_alpha   90.00
_cell.angle_beta   90.00
_cell.angle_gamma   90.00
#
_symmetry.space_group_name_H-M   'P 1'
#
loop_
_entity.id
_entity.type
_entity.pdbx_description
1 polymer ?
#
loop_
_entity_poly.entity_id
_entity_poly.type
_entity_poly.pdbx_seq_one_letter_code
_entity_poly.pdbx_strand_id
1 'polypeptide(L)'
;MLASIAVIGRIYMTFIPNVQPMTTLIIITAVLMGRTNGVILATISIIISNLYLGFGTWTFPQIISFSLIALIAGCFYRFKDKKHFIYILAVIGGFAGYFHGFIMSIFDYIIFGNFWAYYLAGIPFDTYHAVGNIVITLILFQPIKLIFEMTKFKL
;
A
#
# COMPACT_ATOMS: atom_id res chain seq x y z
N MET A 1 2.52 10.78 -12.14
CA MET A 1 3.11 11.40 -10.93
C MET A 1 3.03 10.50 -9.69
N LEU A 2 1.84 10.13 -9.14
CA LEU A 2 1.77 9.27 -7.92
C LEU A 2 2.45 7.92 -8.11
N ALA A 3 2.29 7.26 -9.27
CA ALA A 3 2.97 6.00 -9.57
C ALA A 3 4.50 6.14 -9.55
N SER A 4 5.02 7.23 -10.13
CA SER A 4 6.46 7.48 -10.11
C SER A 4 7.00 7.65 -8.69
N ILE A 5 6.27 8.40 -7.84
CA ILE A 5 6.64 8.57 -6.42
C ILE A 5 6.59 7.24 -5.67
N ALA A 6 5.55 6.42 -5.92
CA ALA A 6 5.40 5.11 -5.30
C ALA A 6 6.56 4.16 -5.69
N VAL A 7 6.91 4.10 -6.98
CA VAL A 7 7.99 3.27 -7.52
C VAL A 7 9.35 3.74 -6.98
N ILE A 8 9.64 5.03 -7.10
CA ILE A 8 10.90 5.61 -6.63
C ILE A 8 11.04 5.40 -5.12
N GLY A 9 9.99 5.72 -4.35
CA GLY A 9 10.01 5.52 -2.90
C GLY A 9 10.24 4.06 -2.51
N ARG A 10 9.64 3.10 -3.23
CA ARG A 10 9.88 1.67 -2.99
C ARG A 10 11.34 1.27 -3.28
N ILE A 11 11.91 1.75 -4.39
CA ILE A 11 13.27 1.39 -4.78
C ILE A 11 14.30 2.01 -3.82
N TYR A 12 14.15 3.30 -3.50
CA TYR A 12 15.12 3.99 -2.65
C TYR A 12 15.02 3.66 -1.16
N MET A 13 13.88 3.14 -0.68
CA MET A 13 13.71 2.77 0.74
C MET A 13 14.00 1.29 1.02
N THR A 14 14.62 0.56 0.11
CA THR A 14 14.98 -0.87 0.30
C THR A 14 15.94 -1.12 1.46
N PHE A 15 16.64 -0.09 1.96
CA PHE A 15 17.52 -0.19 3.13
C PHE A 15 16.76 -0.38 4.46
N ILE A 16 15.47 -0.09 4.51
CA ILE A 16 14.59 -0.41 5.66
C ILE A 16 13.60 -1.47 5.20
N PRO A 17 13.69 -2.71 5.73
CA PRO A 17 12.82 -3.78 5.28
C PRO A 17 11.34 -3.41 5.36
N ASN A 18 10.62 -3.58 4.26
CA ASN A 18 9.17 -3.36 4.12
C ASN A 18 8.65 -1.95 4.49
N VAL A 19 9.50 -0.97 4.79
CA VAL A 19 9.08 0.43 4.98
C VAL A 19 9.18 1.17 3.66
N GLN A 20 8.02 1.54 3.09
CA GLN A 20 7.95 2.19 1.78
C GLN A 20 6.65 2.97 1.60
N PRO A 21 6.64 4.08 0.86
CA PRO A 21 5.44 4.91 0.70
C PRO A 21 4.38 4.32 -0.23
N MET A 22 4.67 3.24 -0.96
CA MET A 22 3.79 2.68 -1.99
C MET A 22 2.41 2.33 -1.44
N THR A 23 2.33 1.56 -0.35
CA THR A 23 1.06 1.13 0.25
C THR A 23 0.22 2.33 0.68
N THR A 24 0.84 3.28 1.35
CA THR A 24 0.19 4.54 1.76
C THR A 24 -0.34 5.32 0.56
N LEU A 25 0.44 5.45 -0.51
CA LEU A 25 0.01 6.15 -1.73
C LEU A 25 -1.16 5.43 -2.42
N ILE A 26 -1.16 4.10 -2.44
CA ILE A 26 -2.27 3.29 -2.94
C ILE A 26 -3.54 3.55 -2.13
N ILE A 27 -3.46 3.51 -0.80
CA ILE A 27 -4.55 3.77 0.12
C ILE A 27 -5.11 5.19 -0.07
N ILE A 28 -4.25 6.20 -0.07
CA ILE A 28 -4.64 7.62 -0.27
C ILE A 28 -5.30 7.80 -1.63
N THR A 29 -4.74 7.22 -2.69
CA THR A 29 -5.30 7.30 -4.04
C THR A 29 -6.68 6.65 -4.10
N ALA A 30 -6.84 5.46 -3.51
CA ALA A 30 -8.13 4.77 -3.47
C ALA A 30 -9.21 5.58 -2.74
N VAL A 31 -8.82 6.27 -1.67
CA VAL A 31 -9.74 7.12 -0.89
C VAL A 31 -10.05 8.45 -1.58
N LEU A 32 -9.07 9.12 -2.20
CA LEU A 32 -9.29 10.44 -2.80
C LEU A 32 -9.82 10.37 -4.22
N MET A 33 -9.35 9.40 -5.02
CA MET A 33 -9.63 9.29 -6.45
C MET A 33 -10.52 8.10 -6.82
N GLY A 34 -10.83 7.23 -5.86
CA GLY A 34 -11.67 6.05 -6.05
C GLY A 34 -10.88 4.75 -6.18
N ARG A 35 -11.58 3.64 -5.93
CA ARG A 35 -11.03 2.27 -5.85
C ARG A 35 -10.26 1.87 -7.10
N THR A 36 -10.84 2.13 -8.27
CA THR A 36 -10.24 1.77 -9.56
C THR A 36 -8.87 2.41 -9.74
N ASN A 37 -8.74 3.71 -9.40
CA ASN A 37 -7.47 4.42 -9.50
C ASN A 37 -6.44 3.87 -8.51
N GLY A 38 -6.87 3.47 -7.30
CA GLY A 38 -6.02 2.78 -6.33
C GLY A 38 -5.50 1.44 -6.87
N VAL A 39 -6.36 0.62 -7.49
CA VAL A 39 -5.98 -0.66 -8.11
C VAL A 39 -5.02 -0.45 -9.28
N ILE A 40 -5.29 0.52 -10.15
CA ILE A 40 -4.41 0.87 -11.28
C ILE A 40 -3.03 1.29 -10.74
N LEU A 41 -3.01 2.16 -9.72
CA LEU A 41 -1.75 2.60 -9.09
C LEU A 41 -0.98 1.41 -8.51
N ALA A 42 -1.65 0.50 -7.78
CA ALA A 42 -1.05 -0.69 -7.22
C ALA A 42 -0.40 -1.56 -8.30
N THR A 43 -1.16 -1.90 -9.34
CA THR A 43 -0.71 -2.77 -10.44
C THR A 43 0.49 -2.18 -11.18
N ILE A 44 0.39 -0.93 -11.61
CA ILE A 44 1.47 -0.25 -12.34
C ILE A 44 2.72 -0.13 -11.47
N SER A 45 2.56 0.27 -10.20
CA SER A 45 3.71 0.46 -9.31
C SER A 45 4.44 -0.85 -9.01
N ILE A 46 3.71 -1.96 -8.81
CA ILE A 46 4.32 -3.28 -8.61
C ILE A 46 5.05 -3.74 -9.86
N ILE A 47 4.42 -3.65 -11.03
CA ILE A 47 5.04 -4.07 -12.29
C ILE A 47 6.33 -3.28 -12.54
N ILE A 48 6.28 -1.95 -12.47
CA ILE A 48 7.44 -1.12 -12.77
C ILE A 48 8.54 -1.30 -11.72
N SER A 49 8.21 -1.35 -10.43
CA SER A 49 9.23 -1.53 -9.40
C SER A 49 9.86 -2.92 -9.46
N ASN A 50 9.11 -3.97 -9.81
CA ASN A 50 9.65 -5.32 -9.97
C ASN A 50 10.48 -5.49 -11.24
N LEU A 51 10.30 -4.65 -12.28
CA LEU A 51 11.25 -4.58 -13.40
C LEU A 51 12.65 -4.18 -12.94
N TYR A 52 12.75 -3.36 -11.89
CA TYR A 52 14.03 -2.93 -11.33
C TYR A 52 14.52 -3.86 -10.19
N LEU A 53 13.62 -4.26 -9.28
CA LEU A 53 13.96 -5.05 -8.09
C LEU A 53 14.01 -6.56 -8.36
N GLY A 54 13.54 -6.99 -9.52
CA GLY A 54 13.43 -8.39 -9.93
C GLY A 54 11.98 -8.89 -9.98
N PHE A 55 11.65 -9.59 -11.05
CA PHE A 55 10.39 -10.32 -11.20
C PHE A 55 10.54 -11.74 -10.63
N GLY A 56 9.50 -12.21 -9.94
CA GLY A 56 9.43 -13.55 -9.40
C GLY A 56 7.99 -13.99 -9.12
N THR A 57 7.85 -15.16 -8.52
CA THR A 57 6.55 -15.73 -8.11
C THR A 57 5.79 -14.81 -7.15
N TRP A 58 6.50 -13.95 -6.42
CA TRP A 58 5.94 -12.95 -5.51
C TRP A 58 5.22 -11.78 -6.22
N THR A 59 5.49 -11.54 -7.51
CA THR A 59 4.90 -10.38 -8.21
C THR A 59 3.39 -10.48 -8.30
N PHE A 60 2.86 -11.66 -8.62
CA PHE A 60 1.42 -11.87 -8.73
C PHE A 60 0.67 -11.70 -7.40
N PRO A 61 1.07 -12.35 -6.29
CA PRO A 61 0.44 -12.12 -4.99
C PRO A 61 0.60 -10.69 -4.48
N GLN A 62 1.69 -9.98 -4.80
CA GLN A 62 1.82 -8.56 -4.49
C GLN A 62 0.73 -7.72 -5.19
N ILE A 63 0.50 -7.93 -6.50
CA ILE A 63 -0.55 -7.23 -7.25
C ILE A 63 -1.92 -7.49 -6.60
N ILE A 64 -2.24 -8.74 -6.28
CA ILE A 64 -3.51 -9.11 -5.64
C ILE A 64 -3.63 -8.41 -4.28
N SER A 65 -2.64 -8.54 -3.43
CA SER A 65 -2.67 -7.98 -2.07
C SER A 65 -2.87 -6.46 -2.09
N PHE A 66 -2.06 -5.72 -2.86
CA PHE A 66 -2.18 -4.27 -2.94
C PHE A 66 -3.47 -3.81 -3.63
N SER A 67 -3.99 -4.58 -4.59
CA SER A 67 -5.29 -4.30 -5.18
C SER A 67 -6.43 -4.48 -4.18
N LEU A 68 -6.40 -5.54 -3.38
CA LEU A 68 -7.38 -5.75 -2.30
C LEU A 68 -7.31 -4.64 -1.24
N ILE A 69 -6.11 -4.22 -0.86
CA ILE A 69 -5.91 -3.07 0.05
C ILE A 69 -6.55 -1.80 -0.55
N ALA A 70 -6.35 -1.53 -1.84
CA ALA A 70 -6.98 -0.40 -2.52
C ALA A 70 -8.51 -0.48 -2.49
N LEU A 71 -9.07 -1.67 -2.76
CA LEU A 71 -10.53 -1.88 -2.73
C LEU A 71 -11.11 -1.66 -1.32
N ILE A 72 -10.45 -2.19 -0.28
CA ILE A 72 -10.85 -2.02 1.12
C ILE A 72 -10.76 -0.54 1.52
N ALA A 73 -9.62 0.11 1.27
CA ALA A 73 -9.41 1.52 1.62
C ALA A 73 -10.41 2.43 0.92
N GLY A 74 -10.73 2.17 -0.34
CA GLY A 74 -11.69 2.96 -1.10
C GLY A 74 -13.15 2.87 -0.59
N CYS A 75 -13.49 1.88 0.27
CA CYS A 75 -14.78 1.85 0.97
C CYS A 75 -14.96 3.05 1.92
N PHE A 76 -13.85 3.61 2.39
CA PHE A 76 -13.83 4.72 3.34
C PHE A 76 -13.87 6.11 2.69
N TYR A 77 -14.00 6.19 1.35
CA TYR A 77 -14.10 7.44 0.60
C TYR A 77 -15.09 8.46 1.21
N ARG A 78 -16.24 7.99 1.69
CA ARG A 78 -17.29 8.85 2.28
C ARG A 78 -16.85 9.60 3.54
N PHE A 79 -15.80 9.13 4.20
CA PHE A 79 -15.29 9.69 5.46
C PHE A 79 -14.09 10.62 5.28
N LYS A 80 -13.60 10.80 4.05
CA LYS A 80 -12.35 11.53 3.75
C LYS A 80 -12.30 12.98 4.26
N ASP A 81 -13.47 13.61 4.45
CA ASP A 81 -13.60 15.00 4.89
C ASP A 81 -13.89 15.14 6.41
N LYS A 82 -13.97 14.01 7.14
CA LYS A 82 -14.13 14.02 8.60
C LYS A 82 -12.83 14.45 9.27
N LYS A 83 -12.95 15.28 10.33
CA LYS A 83 -11.80 15.89 11.05
C LYS A 83 -10.73 14.91 11.49
N HIS A 84 -11.10 13.71 11.93
CA HIS A 84 -10.18 12.70 12.45
C HIS A 84 -9.91 11.54 11.48
N PHE A 85 -10.25 11.71 10.20
CA PHE A 85 -10.14 10.64 9.22
C PHE A 85 -8.71 10.16 9.00
N ILE A 86 -7.72 11.02 9.19
CA ILE A 86 -6.30 10.66 9.10
C ILE A 86 -5.92 9.52 10.04
N TYR A 87 -6.47 9.48 11.26
CA TYR A 87 -6.20 8.40 12.21
C TYR A 87 -6.82 7.08 11.79
N ILE A 88 -8.05 7.13 11.23
CA ILE A 88 -8.69 5.94 10.65
C ILE A 88 -7.83 5.42 9.49
N LEU A 89 -7.36 6.32 8.64
CA LEU A 89 -6.53 5.95 7.50
C LEU A 89 -5.17 5.36 7.96
N ALA A 90 -4.57 5.89 9.02
CA ALA A 90 -3.36 5.34 9.62
C ALA A 90 -3.60 3.91 10.16
N VAL A 91 -4.73 3.65 10.81
CA VAL A 91 -5.12 2.30 11.25
C VAL A 91 -5.29 1.35 10.05
N ILE A 92 -5.94 1.82 8.97
CA ILE A 92 -6.06 1.05 7.73
C ILE A 92 -4.67 0.75 7.14
N GLY A 93 -3.74 1.72 7.19
CA GLY A 93 -2.34 1.51 6.79
C GLY A 93 -1.63 0.45 7.61
N GLY A 94 -1.81 0.47 8.93
CA GLY A 94 -1.29 -0.56 9.83
C GLY A 94 -1.87 -1.95 9.53
N PHE A 95 -3.20 -2.05 9.37
CA PHE A 95 -3.86 -3.27 8.95
C PHE A 95 -3.32 -3.79 7.61
N ALA A 96 -3.10 -2.89 6.64
CA ALA A 96 -2.61 -3.25 5.31
C ALA A 96 -1.24 -3.94 5.36
N GLY A 97 -0.36 -3.59 6.31
CA GLY A 97 0.93 -4.24 6.48
C GLY A 97 0.78 -5.74 6.79
N TYR A 98 0.01 -6.09 7.83
CA TYR A 98 -0.26 -7.48 8.19
C TYR A 98 -1.11 -8.22 7.16
N PHE A 99 -2.09 -7.53 6.56
CA PHE A 99 -2.92 -8.12 5.51
C PHE A 99 -2.08 -8.49 4.28
N HIS A 100 -1.10 -7.65 3.91
CA HIS A 100 -0.16 -7.97 2.84
C HIS A 100 0.63 -9.24 3.15
N GLY A 101 1.24 -9.35 4.33
CA GLY A 101 1.99 -10.54 4.75
C GLY A 101 1.12 -11.80 4.80
N PHE A 102 -0.13 -11.68 5.27
CA PHE A 102 -1.08 -12.78 5.26
C PHE A 102 -1.37 -13.30 3.84
N ILE A 103 -1.63 -12.41 2.89
CA ILE A 103 -1.86 -12.80 1.47
C ILE A 103 -0.60 -13.43 0.89
N MET A 104 0.59 -12.85 1.12
CA MET A 104 1.85 -13.43 0.66
C MET A 104 2.04 -14.85 1.20
N SER A 105 1.78 -15.07 2.49
CA SER A 105 1.93 -16.39 3.14
C SER A 105 0.94 -17.45 2.61
N ILE A 106 -0.25 -17.05 2.12
CA ILE A 106 -1.17 -17.96 1.42
C ILE A 106 -0.53 -18.46 0.12
N PHE A 107 0.09 -17.58 -0.65
CA PHE A 107 0.75 -17.96 -1.90
C PHE A 107 2.02 -18.79 -1.64
N ASP A 108 2.79 -18.45 -0.60
CA ASP A 108 3.94 -19.26 -0.18
C ASP A 108 3.50 -20.67 0.25
N TYR A 109 2.36 -20.80 0.91
CA TYR A 109 1.77 -22.10 1.23
C TYR A 109 1.45 -22.92 -0.03
N ILE A 110 0.89 -22.31 -1.05
CA ILE A 110 0.56 -23.01 -2.30
C ILE A 110 1.82 -23.54 -2.99
N ILE A 111 2.93 -22.79 -2.89
CA ILE A 111 4.20 -23.15 -3.56
C ILE A 111 5.03 -24.11 -2.71
N PHE A 112 5.12 -23.90 -1.39
CA PHE A 112 6.07 -24.55 -0.49
C PHE A 112 5.43 -25.43 0.59
N GLY A 113 4.09 -25.39 0.73
CA GLY A 113 3.34 -26.33 1.58
C GLY A 113 3.31 -26.04 3.08
N ASN A 114 3.81 -24.88 3.57
CA ASN A 114 3.81 -24.58 5.00
C ASN A 114 3.42 -23.14 5.33
N PHE A 115 2.11 -22.88 5.50
CA PHE A 115 1.58 -21.56 5.82
C PHE A 115 2.17 -20.94 7.09
N TRP A 116 2.17 -21.70 8.18
CA TRP A 116 2.58 -21.18 9.49
C TRP A 116 4.05 -20.79 9.56
N ALA A 117 4.92 -21.57 8.89
CA ALA A 117 6.34 -21.25 8.86
C ALA A 117 6.59 -19.89 8.17
N TYR A 118 5.97 -19.65 7.02
CA TYR A 118 6.12 -18.40 6.28
C TYR A 118 5.45 -17.22 7.00
N TYR A 119 4.22 -17.43 7.49
CA TYR A 119 3.49 -16.36 8.17
C TYR A 119 4.21 -15.90 9.45
N LEU A 120 4.63 -16.83 10.32
CA LEU A 120 5.32 -16.47 11.56
C LEU A 120 6.69 -15.83 11.30
N ALA A 121 7.44 -16.32 10.31
CA ALA A 121 8.70 -15.70 9.90
C ALA A 121 8.50 -14.30 9.29
N GLY A 122 7.34 -14.04 8.68
CA GLY A 122 6.98 -12.76 8.08
C GLY A 122 6.58 -11.68 9.09
N ILE A 123 6.08 -12.05 10.29
CA ILE A 123 5.54 -11.09 11.28
C ILE A 123 6.47 -9.90 11.58
N PRO A 124 7.78 -10.03 11.79
CA PRO A 124 8.65 -8.89 12.01
C PRO A 124 8.64 -7.90 10.84
N PHE A 125 8.69 -8.40 9.60
CA PHE A 125 8.66 -7.59 8.38
C PHE A 125 7.29 -6.91 8.18
N ASP A 126 6.20 -7.62 8.50
CA ASP A 126 4.85 -7.09 8.45
C ASP A 126 4.64 -6.00 9.51
N THR A 127 5.30 -6.13 10.66
CA THR A 127 5.30 -5.10 11.71
C THR A 127 6.01 -3.84 11.23
N TYR A 128 7.19 -3.95 10.59
CA TYR A 128 7.86 -2.79 9.97
C TYR A 128 6.98 -2.16 8.90
N HIS A 129 6.32 -2.98 8.07
CA HIS A 129 5.38 -2.50 7.05
C HIS A 129 4.20 -1.75 7.67
N ALA A 130 3.58 -2.31 8.71
CA ALA A 130 2.44 -1.71 9.40
C ALA A 130 2.82 -0.38 10.06
N VAL A 131 3.90 -0.34 10.81
CA VAL A 131 4.40 0.89 11.48
C VAL A 131 4.80 1.93 10.43
N GLY A 132 5.53 1.54 9.40
CA GLY A 132 5.91 2.40 8.29
C GLY A 132 4.69 3.04 7.62
N ASN A 133 3.66 2.25 7.31
CA ASN A 133 2.42 2.75 6.72
C ASN A 133 1.69 3.74 7.64
N ILE A 134 1.63 3.47 8.95
CA ILE A 134 1.02 4.41 9.92
C ILE A 134 1.73 5.75 9.87
N VAL A 135 3.06 5.74 10.04
CA VAL A 135 3.87 6.97 10.06
C VAL A 135 3.76 7.74 8.74
N ILE A 136 3.95 7.04 7.62
CA ILE A 136 3.91 7.66 6.28
C ILE A 136 2.51 8.21 5.98
N THR A 137 1.44 7.52 6.42
CA THR A 137 0.06 8.02 6.25
C THR A 137 -0.16 9.32 7.01
N LEU A 138 0.31 9.41 8.27
CA LEU A 138 0.20 10.62 9.07
C LEU A 138 0.95 11.82 8.46
N ILE A 139 2.06 11.56 7.76
CA ILE A 139 2.86 12.59 7.09
C ILE A 139 2.25 12.99 5.74
N LEU A 140 1.88 12.02 4.90
CA LEU A 140 1.56 12.27 3.49
C LEU A 140 0.08 12.57 3.20
N PHE A 141 -0.85 12.16 4.05
CA PHE A 141 -2.28 12.29 3.74
C PHE A 141 -2.71 13.74 3.53
N GLN A 142 -2.38 14.64 4.46
CA GLN A 142 -2.80 16.04 4.37
C GLN A 142 -2.20 16.79 3.17
N PRO A 143 -0.87 16.75 2.92
CA PRO A 143 -0.30 17.39 1.74
C PRO A 143 -0.91 16.89 0.43
N ILE A 144 -1.09 15.57 0.29
CA ILE A 144 -1.66 14.99 -0.94
C ILE A 144 -3.13 15.40 -1.09
N LYS A 145 -3.92 15.41 -0.01
CA LYS A 145 -5.32 15.86 -0.04
C LYS A 145 -5.42 17.32 -0.49
N LEU A 146 -4.58 18.21 0.06
CA LEU A 146 -4.55 19.64 -0.34
C LEU A 146 -4.21 19.80 -1.82
N ILE A 147 -3.19 19.14 -2.32
CA ILE A 147 -2.81 19.19 -3.75
C ILE A 147 -3.98 18.71 -4.61
N PHE A 148 -4.65 17.65 -4.20
CA PHE A 148 -5.78 17.11 -4.94
C PHE A 148 -6.98 18.06 -4.98
N GLU A 149 -7.29 18.72 -3.87
CA GLU A 149 -8.37 19.71 -3.79
C GLU A 149 -8.06 20.94 -4.66
N MET A 150 -6.82 21.45 -4.61
CA MET A 150 -6.38 22.58 -5.47
C MET A 150 -6.48 22.27 -6.96
N THR A 151 -6.28 21.01 -7.35
CA THR A 151 -6.35 20.60 -8.77
C THR A 151 -7.78 20.47 -9.26
N LYS A 152 -8.73 20.11 -8.40
CA LYS A 152 -10.17 20.04 -8.74
C LYS A 152 -10.79 21.41 -9.03
N PHE A 153 -10.29 22.48 -8.45
CA PHE A 153 -10.79 23.84 -8.70
C PHE A 153 -10.28 24.46 -10.00
N LYS A 154 -9.38 23.79 -10.73
CA LYS A 154 -8.78 24.28 -11.99
C LYS A 154 -9.33 23.58 -13.24
N LEU A 155 -10.24 22.61 -13.09
CA LEU A 155 -10.94 21.93 -14.16
C LEU A 155 -12.43 22.27 -14.16
#